data_86bd06bcb219d1216420213e23d1e067
#
_entry.id   86bd06bcb219d1216420213e23d1e067
#
_cell.length_a   1.000
_cell.length_b   1.000
_cell.length_c   1.000
_cell.angle_alpha   90.00
_cell.angle_beta   90.00
_cell.angle_gamma   90.00
#
_symmetry.space_group_name_H-M   'P 1'
#
loop_
_entity.id
_entity.type
_entity.pdbx_description
1 polymer ?
#
loop_
_entity_poly.entity_id
_entity_poly.type
_entity_poly.pdbx_seq_one_letter_code
_entity_poly.pdbx_strand_id
1 'polypeptide(L)'
;MNIIERSHLVCICVALIGFGTAYAQEPAEERVVVSAESEEAEHDQFTEMGEYSQPAWAERSRFSSTTSVYVLSPYEMFVGNIWEAIFRQHGKTLHDLTQEIDFGLPHRIEIGVENELGLAGGEAHETSATVEARYAFAKWNGIPLNPAISAEYIFGVGESVKDATSDNALRRQPNAVAIRLLLGQNFGDHFGYGLNLGLQQDVSHDSGREFEISQSIAYGAMKGKLELGAEMRYVHNTPQRAPVDTDELVIGPTIGWKPTRQLRISLAPLFGLTGDSPRVASFVLVSYEFGGAESVVAPISGNP
;
A
#
# COMPACT_ATOMS: atom_id res chain seq x y z
N MET A 1 15.60 -3.20 45.94
CA MET A 1 16.23 -4.24 45.11
C MET A 1 15.61 -4.06 43.72
N ASN A 2 16.32 -3.30 42.86
CA ASN A 2 15.84 -2.80 41.59
C ASN A 2 15.91 -3.90 40.55
N ILE A 3 14.77 -4.28 40.01
CA ILE A 3 14.68 -5.12 38.79
C ILE A 3 14.45 -4.15 37.65
N ILE A 4 15.51 -3.93 36.87
CA ILE A 4 15.46 -3.20 35.60
C ILE A 4 14.88 -4.17 34.58
N GLU A 5 13.63 -4.00 34.25
CA GLU A 5 13.02 -4.64 33.06
C GLU A 5 13.57 -3.99 31.79
N ARG A 6 14.29 -4.78 31.04
CA ARG A 6 14.80 -4.40 29.72
C ARG A 6 13.67 -4.57 28.72
N SER A 7 13.04 -3.47 28.36
CA SER A 7 12.21 -3.39 27.17
C SER A 7 13.10 -3.55 25.94
N HIS A 8 12.99 -4.68 25.25
CA HIS A 8 13.63 -4.86 23.95
C HIS A 8 12.81 -4.11 22.91
N LEU A 9 13.16 -2.85 22.69
CA LEU A 9 12.73 -2.07 21.55
C LEU A 9 13.41 -2.71 20.32
N VAL A 10 12.70 -3.54 19.58
CA VAL A 10 13.14 -3.97 18.26
C VAL A 10 12.86 -2.83 17.28
N CYS A 11 13.72 -1.82 17.33
CA CYS A 11 13.81 -0.83 16.27
C CYS A 11 14.41 -1.53 15.06
N ILE A 12 13.60 -1.87 14.05
CA ILE A 12 14.11 -2.21 12.73
C ILE A 12 14.59 -0.89 12.12
N CYS A 13 15.79 -0.49 12.50
CA CYS A 13 16.53 0.53 11.77
C CYS A 13 16.86 -0.10 10.40
N VAL A 14 16.21 0.38 9.34
CA VAL A 14 16.69 0.16 7.99
C VAL A 14 18.04 0.88 7.88
N ALA A 15 19.09 0.17 8.22
CA ALA A 15 20.45 0.61 7.93
C ALA A 15 20.60 0.55 6.42
N LEU A 16 20.72 1.71 5.77
CA LEU A 16 21.19 1.83 4.40
C LEU A 16 22.60 1.24 4.33
N ILE A 17 22.67 -0.06 4.04
CA ILE A 17 23.92 -0.73 3.75
C ILE A 17 24.33 -0.25 2.36
N GLY A 18 25.29 0.66 2.32
CA GLY A 18 25.95 1.06 1.10
C GLY A 18 26.73 -0.16 0.54
N PHE A 19 26.19 -0.81 -0.46
CA PHE A 19 26.94 -1.78 -1.25
C PHE A 19 27.93 -1.02 -2.14
N GLY A 20 29.19 -1.00 -1.70
CA GLY A 20 30.30 -0.63 -2.55
C GLY A 20 30.47 -1.67 -3.63
N THR A 21 30.14 -1.34 -4.88
CA THR A 21 30.42 -2.17 -6.05
C THR A 21 31.90 -2.12 -6.35
N ALA A 22 32.59 -3.25 -6.15
CA ALA A 22 33.93 -3.46 -6.71
C ALA A 22 33.77 -3.67 -8.22
N TYR A 23 34.20 -2.71 -9.02
CA TYR A 23 34.28 -2.85 -10.46
C TYR A 23 35.49 -3.73 -10.83
N ALA A 24 35.23 -4.89 -11.44
CA ALA A 24 36.19 -5.60 -12.22
C ALA A 24 36.29 -4.91 -13.58
N GLN A 25 37.49 -4.45 -13.92
CA GLN A 25 37.78 -3.76 -15.18
C GLN A 25 37.97 -4.81 -16.26
N GLU A 26 37.01 -4.97 -17.18
CA GLU A 26 37.23 -5.68 -18.45
C GLU A 26 37.79 -4.75 -19.52
N PRO A 27 38.58 -5.28 -20.48
CA PRO A 27 39.30 -4.46 -21.45
C PRO A 27 38.36 -3.83 -22.48
N ALA A 28 38.63 -2.57 -22.79
CA ALA A 28 37.87 -1.72 -23.67
C ALA A 28 37.79 -2.27 -25.11
N GLU A 29 36.64 -2.72 -25.55
CA GLU A 29 36.27 -2.69 -26.96
C GLU A 29 35.74 -1.28 -27.31
N GLU A 30 36.37 -0.69 -28.31
CA GLU A 30 36.03 0.63 -28.84
C GLU A 30 34.67 0.59 -29.54
N ARG A 31 33.59 0.79 -28.74
CA ARG A 31 32.27 1.03 -29.28
C ARG A 31 32.14 2.51 -29.63
N VAL A 32 31.92 2.79 -30.90
CA VAL A 32 31.45 4.10 -31.37
C VAL A 32 30.09 4.34 -30.73
N VAL A 33 30.09 5.06 -29.61
CA VAL A 33 28.88 5.55 -29.01
C VAL A 33 28.42 6.76 -29.83
N VAL A 34 27.49 6.55 -30.73
CA VAL A 34 26.68 7.64 -31.25
C VAL A 34 25.81 8.07 -30.06
N SER A 35 26.26 9.07 -29.34
CA SER A 35 25.40 9.77 -28.37
C SER A 35 24.35 10.53 -29.18
N ALA A 36 23.24 9.84 -29.52
CA ALA A 36 21.98 10.55 -29.61
C ALA A 36 21.78 11.13 -28.20
N GLU A 37 21.71 12.46 -28.08
CA GLU A 37 21.09 13.08 -26.92
C GLU A 37 19.71 12.45 -26.82
N SER A 38 19.56 11.46 -25.94
CA SER A 38 18.27 11.00 -25.53
C SER A 38 17.69 12.19 -24.78
N GLU A 39 16.83 12.99 -25.44
CA GLU A 39 15.74 13.62 -24.74
C GLU A 39 15.23 12.54 -23.80
N GLU A 40 15.34 12.75 -22.49
CA GLU A 40 14.78 11.85 -21.49
C GLU A 40 13.34 11.63 -21.91
N ALA A 41 13.03 10.45 -22.50
CA ALA A 41 11.72 10.17 -22.99
C ALA A 41 10.81 10.31 -21.78
N GLU A 42 9.99 11.34 -21.80
CA GLU A 42 9.21 11.79 -20.66
C GLU A 42 8.30 10.63 -20.27
N HIS A 43 8.66 10.01 -19.14
CA HIS A 43 8.11 8.76 -18.65
C HIS A 43 6.62 8.91 -18.33
N ASP A 44 5.78 8.11 -18.95
CA ASP A 44 4.34 8.07 -18.70
C ASP A 44 3.95 6.72 -18.08
N GLN A 45 3.58 6.72 -16.79
CA GLN A 45 3.21 5.52 -16.04
C GLN A 45 2.00 4.75 -16.61
N PHE A 46 1.23 5.33 -17.54
CA PHE A 46 0.13 4.64 -18.21
C PHE A 46 0.57 3.86 -19.44
N THR A 47 1.70 4.25 -20.02
CA THR A 47 2.29 3.59 -21.20
C THR A 47 3.43 2.65 -20.83
N GLU A 48 4.02 2.81 -19.64
CA GLU A 48 5.01 1.88 -19.12
C GLU A 48 4.34 0.59 -18.67
N MET A 49 4.87 -0.53 -19.16
CA MET A 49 4.31 -1.86 -18.90
C MET A 49 5.31 -2.70 -18.12
N GLY A 50 4.84 -3.32 -17.04
CA GLY A 50 5.58 -4.31 -16.28
C GLY A 50 5.65 -5.68 -17.00
N GLU A 51 6.34 -6.62 -16.35
CA GLU A 51 6.59 -7.98 -16.88
C GLU A 51 5.30 -8.76 -17.20
N TYR A 52 4.22 -8.47 -16.52
CA TYR A 52 2.91 -9.10 -16.73
C TYR A 52 1.97 -8.26 -17.59
N SER A 53 2.49 -7.28 -18.34
CA SER A 53 1.75 -6.35 -19.19
C SER A 53 0.83 -5.41 -18.40
N GLN A 54 1.01 -5.27 -17.11
CA GLN A 54 0.30 -4.31 -16.27
C GLN A 54 0.94 -2.93 -16.42
N PRO A 55 0.13 -1.85 -16.37
CA PRO A 55 0.68 -0.50 -16.32
C PRO A 55 1.32 -0.23 -14.95
N ALA A 56 2.34 0.59 -14.90
CA ALA A 56 3.10 0.88 -13.69
C ALA A 56 2.25 1.36 -12.49
N TRP A 57 1.11 2.01 -12.75
CA TRP A 57 0.22 2.42 -11.67
C TRP A 57 -0.50 1.23 -10.99
N ALA A 58 -0.69 0.10 -11.67
CA ALA A 58 -1.44 -1.04 -11.16
C ALA A 58 -0.60 -1.95 -10.26
N GLU A 59 0.72 -1.91 -10.38
CA GLU A 59 1.63 -2.69 -9.55
C GLU A 59 1.73 -2.17 -8.13
N ARG A 60 1.45 -0.89 -7.95
CA ARG A 60 1.78 -0.14 -6.75
C ARG A 60 0.52 0.45 -6.15
N SER A 61 0.52 0.66 -4.86
CA SER A 61 -0.59 1.32 -4.19
C SER A 61 -0.82 2.71 -4.79
N ARG A 62 -1.77 2.82 -5.72
CA ARG A 62 -2.16 4.09 -6.31
C ARG A 62 -3.04 4.90 -5.38
N PHE A 63 -3.77 4.18 -4.54
CA PHE A 63 -4.78 4.74 -3.67
C PHE A 63 -4.39 4.56 -2.22
N SER A 64 -4.62 5.57 -1.39
CA SER A 64 -4.23 5.55 0.01
C SER A 64 -5.15 4.69 0.87
N SER A 65 -6.44 4.56 0.49
CA SER A 65 -7.43 3.75 1.22
C SER A 65 -7.64 2.37 0.62
N THR A 66 -7.07 2.11 -0.55
CA THR A 66 -7.20 0.85 -1.30
C THR A 66 -5.82 0.25 -1.48
N THR A 67 -5.66 -1.03 -1.22
CA THR A 67 -4.41 -1.75 -1.47
C THR A 67 -4.09 -1.78 -2.97
N SER A 68 -2.91 -2.28 -3.32
CA SER A 68 -2.54 -2.53 -4.72
C SER A 68 -3.63 -3.29 -5.45
N VAL A 69 -3.87 -2.93 -6.69
CA VAL A 69 -4.88 -3.61 -7.53
C VAL A 69 -4.32 -4.80 -8.29
N TYR A 70 -3.02 -5.00 -8.23
CA TYR A 70 -2.31 -6.09 -8.90
C TYR A 70 -1.05 -6.48 -8.09
N VAL A 71 -0.09 -7.16 -8.69
CA VAL A 71 1.17 -7.61 -8.10
C VAL A 71 2.36 -6.91 -8.75
N LEU A 72 3.44 -6.75 -8.01
CA LEU A 72 4.72 -6.23 -8.49
C LEU A 72 5.33 -7.13 -9.57
N SER A 73 6.10 -6.55 -10.47
CA SER A 73 6.96 -7.30 -11.38
C SER A 73 8.03 -8.09 -10.62
N PRO A 74 8.57 -9.19 -11.21
CA PRO A 74 9.60 -9.98 -10.55
C PRO A 74 10.82 -9.16 -10.16
N TYR A 75 11.28 -9.33 -8.91
CA TYR A 75 12.46 -8.67 -8.34
C TYR A 75 12.31 -7.15 -8.11
N GLU A 76 11.14 -6.60 -8.30
CA GLU A 76 10.79 -5.28 -7.82
C GLU A 76 10.54 -5.30 -6.32
N MET A 77 10.87 -4.20 -5.65
CA MET A 77 10.61 -3.99 -4.24
C MET A 77 9.93 -2.64 -4.04
N PHE A 78 8.85 -2.66 -3.29
CA PHE A 78 8.14 -1.47 -2.85
C PHE A 78 8.41 -1.26 -1.35
N VAL A 79 8.62 0.00 -0.97
CA VAL A 79 8.71 0.42 0.44
C VAL A 79 7.74 1.58 0.64
N GLY A 80 6.76 1.39 1.50
CA GLY A 80 5.71 2.36 1.81
C GLY A 80 5.71 2.79 3.27
N ASN A 81 5.32 4.05 3.50
CA ASN A 81 4.96 4.56 4.82
C ASN A 81 3.61 5.24 4.67
N ILE A 82 2.60 4.76 5.38
CA ILE A 82 1.25 5.29 5.39
C ILE A 82 0.99 5.87 6.77
N TRP A 83 0.73 7.16 6.82
CA TRP A 83 0.26 7.81 8.03
C TRP A 83 -1.24 8.06 7.91
N GLU A 84 -2.01 7.48 8.83
CA GLU A 84 -3.43 7.72 8.97
C GLU A 84 -3.70 8.62 10.17
N ALA A 85 -4.49 9.67 9.98
CA ALA A 85 -4.98 10.54 11.03
C ALA A 85 -6.52 10.45 11.08
N ILE A 86 -7.05 9.87 12.15
CA ILE A 86 -8.48 9.61 12.37
C ILE A 86 -9.05 10.69 13.27
N PHE A 87 -9.73 11.67 12.67
CA PHE A 87 -10.42 12.75 13.38
C PHE A 87 -11.82 12.27 13.79
N ARG A 88 -11.96 11.77 15.01
CA ARG A 88 -13.21 11.23 15.53
C ARG A 88 -14.31 12.30 15.64
N GLN A 89 -15.58 11.88 15.66
CA GLN A 89 -16.72 12.77 15.96
C GLN A 89 -16.64 13.29 17.40
N HIS A 90 -16.21 12.44 18.32
CA HIS A 90 -15.99 12.74 19.73
C HIS A 90 -14.65 12.13 20.18
N GLY A 91 -13.93 12.81 21.07
CA GLY A 91 -12.66 12.34 21.59
C GLY A 91 -11.43 12.93 20.87
N LYS A 92 -10.28 12.28 21.08
CA LYS A 92 -9.00 12.73 20.50
C LYS A 92 -8.78 12.10 19.13
N THR A 93 -8.00 12.79 18.31
CA THR A 93 -7.47 12.24 17.06
C THR A 93 -6.57 11.07 17.36
N LEU A 94 -6.73 9.98 16.60
CA LEU A 94 -5.82 8.86 16.58
C LEU A 94 -4.87 9.02 15.39
N HIS A 95 -3.69 8.47 15.52
CA HIS A 95 -2.69 8.45 14.46
C HIS A 95 -2.09 7.06 14.40
N ASP A 96 -2.08 6.49 13.21
CA ASP A 96 -1.45 5.22 12.91
C ASP A 96 -0.41 5.42 11.82
N LEU A 97 0.71 4.72 11.93
CA LEU A 97 1.78 4.70 10.95
C LEU A 97 2.05 3.26 10.55
N THR A 98 1.73 2.93 9.31
CA THR A 98 2.04 1.63 8.71
C THR A 98 3.30 1.74 7.87
N GLN A 99 4.23 0.81 8.09
CA GLN A 99 5.43 0.62 7.30
C GLN A 99 5.30 -0.69 6.53
N GLU A 100 5.41 -0.63 5.21
CA GLU A 100 5.18 -1.77 4.31
C GLU A 100 6.42 -2.00 3.45
N ILE A 101 6.76 -3.25 3.24
CA ILE A 101 7.79 -3.69 2.28
C ILE A 101 7.24 -4.87 1.51
N ASP A 102 7.09 -4.69 0.19
CA ASP A 102 6.63 -5.74 -0.72
C ASP A 102 7.73 -6.13 -1.69
N PHE A 103 7.73 -7.38 -2.11
CA PHE A 103 8.68 -7.94 -3.03
C PHE A 103 8.00 -8.81 -4.09
N GLY A 104 8.17 -8.44 -5.36
CA GLY A 104 7.67 -9.17 -6.51
C GLY A 104 8.47 -10.44 -6.79
N LEU A 105 7.78 -11.56 -6.94
CA LEU A 105 8.35 -12.86 -7.29
C LEU A 105 7.91 -13.28 -8.71
N PRO A 106 8.64 -14.20 -9.37
CA PRO A 106 8.17 -14.80 -10.62
C PRO A 106 6.77 -15.43 -10.47
N HIS A 107 6.09 -15.64 -11.60
CA HIS A 107 4.77 -16.29 -11.69
C HIS A 107 3.60 -15.48 -11.09
N ARG A 108 3.69 -14.15 -11.06
CA ARG A 108 2.65 -13.24 -10.56
C ARG A 108 2.35 -13.45 -9.06
N ILE A 109 3.40 -13.68 -8.31
CA ILE A 109 3.36 -13.77 -6.85
C ILE A 109 4.04 -12.54 -6.29
N GLU A 110 3.52 -12.03 -5.18
CA GLU A 110 4.12 -10.99 -4.37
C GLU A 110 4.07 -11.41 -2.91
N ILE A 111 5.07 -11.04 -2.14
CA ILE A 111 5.11 -11.23 -0.69
C ILE A 111 5.37 -9.89 -0.03
N GLY A 112 4.70 -9.64 1.09
CA GLY A 112 4.81 -8.39 1.84
C GLY A 112 4.96 -8.61 3.33
N VAL A 113 5.51 -7.62 3.97
CA VAL A 113 5.53 -7.48 5.43
C VAL A 113 5.15 -6.06 5.80
N GLU A 114 4.30 -5.93 6.82
CA GLU A 114 3.89 -4.63 7.35
C GLU A 114 4.14 -4.58 8.86
N ASN A 115 4.40 -3.39 9.34
CA ASN A 115 4.46 -3.07 10.76
C ASN A 115 3.62 -1.83 11.03
N GLU A 116 2.71 -1.91 12.00
CA GLU A 116 1.83 -0.82 12.35
C GLU A 116 2.16 -0.27 13.75
N LEU A 117 2.28 1.04 13.81
CA LEU A 117 2.55 1.80 15.02
C LEU A 117 1.40 2.77 15.28
N GLY A 118 0.73 2.62 16.40
CA GLY A 118 -0.21 3.62 16.89
C GLY A 118 0.52 4.71 17.68
N LEU A 119 0.13 5.96 17.49
CA LEU A 119 0.70 7.12 18.17
C LEU A 119 -0.30 7.68 19.18
N ALA A 120 0.02 7.60 20.47
CA ALA A 120 -0.79 8.17 21.52
C ALA A 120 0.06 8.87 22.59
N GLY A 121 -0.40 10.02 23.05
CA GLY A 121 0.28 10.76 24.14
C GLY A 121 1.68 11.24 23.81
N GLY A 122 2.10 11.21 22.54
CA GLY A 122 3.46 11.54 22.10
C GLY A 122 4.42 10.33 22.08
N GLU A 123 3.93 9.13 22.34
CA GLU A 123 4.66 7.87 22.27
C GLU A 123 4.15 7.01 21.11
N ALA A 124 5.03 6.23 20.49
CA ALA A 124 4.71 5.24 19.48
C ALA A 124 4.64 3.85 20.13
N HIS A 125 3.56 3.12 19.82
CA HIS A 125 3.35 1.77 20.31
C HIS A 125 3.09 0.84 19.12
N GLU A 126 3.81 -0.27 19.06
CA GLU A 126 3.57 -1.30 18.06
C GLU A 126 2.21 -1.97 18.32
N THR A 127 1.36 -2.04 17.29
CA THR A 127 0.00 -2.58 17.39
C THR A 127 -0.14 -3.90 16.67
N SER A 128 0.47 -4.03 15.49
CA SER A 128 0.47 -5.25 14.70
C SER A 128 1.71 -5.38 13.81
N ALA A 129 2.00 -6.62 13.43
CA ALA A 129 2.91 -6.97 12.35
C ALA A 129 2.18 -7.94 11.42
N THR A 130 2.24 -7.71 10.11
CA THR A 130 1.52 -8.51 9.11
C THR A 130 2.50 -9.16 8.14
N VAL A 131 2.17 -10.37 7.73
CA VAL A 131 2.79 -11.03 6.57
C VAL A 131 1.72 -11.23 5.52
N GLU A 132 2.02 -10.93 4.27
CA GLU A 132 1.11 -10.98 3.16
C GLU A 132 1.67 -11.80 2.00
N ALA A 133 0.79 -12.45 1.25
CA ALA A 133 1.08 -13.04 -0.04
C ALA A 133 -0.04 -12.68 -1.02
N ARG A 134 0.32 -12.19 -2.22
CA ARG A 134 -0.60 -11.86 -3.30
C ARG A 134 -0.35 -12.75 -4.51
N TYR A 135 -1.40 -13.03 -5.28
CA TYR A 135 -1.33 -13.77 -6.53
C TYR A 135 -2.29 -13.21 -7.56
N ALA A 136 -1.79 -12.84 -8.73
CA ALA A 136 -2.63 -12.42 -9.84
C ALA A 136 -2.96 -13.62 -10.76
N PHE A 137 -4.25 -13.83 -11.05
CA PHE A 137 -4.73 -15.03 -11.76
C PHE A 137 -4.29 -15.08 -13.22
N ALA A 138 -4.08 -13.94 -13.87
CA ALA A 138 -3.65 -13.86 -15.27
C ALA A 138 -2.69 -12.68 -15.47
N LYS A 139 -2.07 -12.58 -16.63
CA LYS A 139 -1.45 -11.33 -17.09
C LYS A 139 -2.53 -10.25 -17.23
N TRP A 140 -2.13 -8.99 -17.13
CA TRP A 140 -3.04 -7.85 -17.27
C TRP A 140 -3.83 -7.92 -18.58
N ASN A 141 -5.12 -7.62 -18.53
CA ASN A 141 -6.10 -7.80 -19.59
C ASN A 141 -6.37 -9.26 -20.04
N GLY A 142 -5.79 -10.25 -19.37
CA GLY A 142 -6.09 -11.66 -19.63
C GLY A 142 -7.45 -12.11 -19.07
N ILE A 143 -7.90 -11.47 -18.00
CA ILE A 143 -9.22 -11.64 -17.38
C ILE A 143 -9.81 -10.26 -17.12
N PRO A 144 -11.14 -10.04 -17.37
CA PRO A 144 -11.77 -8.76 -17.04
C PRO A 144 -11.54 -8.35 -15.59
N LEU A 145 -11.29 -7.07 -15.36
CA LEU A 145 -10.97 -6.49 -14.04
C LEU A 145 -9.67 -7.01 -13.41
N ASN A 146 -8.85 -7.76 -14.12
CA ASN A 146 -7.51 -8.19 -13.69
C ASN A 146 -7.46 -8.73 -12.25
N PRO A 147 -8.23 -9.77 -11.92
CA PRO A 147 -8.37 -10.23 -10.55
C PRO A 147 -7.06 -10.75 -9.97
N ALA A 148 -6.79 -10.32 -8.74
CA ALA A 148 -5.75 -10.87 -7.89
C ALA A 148 -6.35 -11.17 -6.49
N ILE A 149 -5.71 -12.04 -5.75
CA ILE A 149 -6.07 -12.37 -4.38
C ILE A 149 -4.90 -12.06 -3.46
N SER A 150 -5.20 -11.52 -2.29
CA SER A 150 -4.28 -11.35 -1.18
C SER A 150 -4.71 -12.23 -0.01
N ALA A 151 -3.75 -12.78 0.70
CA ALA A 151 -3.94 -13.48 1.96
C ALA A 151 -2.93 -12.97 2.99
N GLU A 152 -3.42 -12.63 4.18
CA GLU A 152 -2.65 -12.00 5.24
C GLU A 152 -2.79 -12.77 6.55
N TYR A 153 -1.71 -12.77 7.32
CA TYR A 153 -1.73 -13.12 8.72
C TYR A 153 -1.24 -11.94 9.56
N ILE A 154 -2.10 -11.45 10.42
CA ILE A 154 -1.87 -10.31 11.30
C ILE A 154 -1.48 -10.83 12.68
N PHE A 155 -0.29 -10.48 13.13
CA PHE A 155 0.19 -10.75 14.47
C PHE A 155 -0.11 -9.52 15.34
N GLY A 156 -0.98 -9.65 16.32
CA GLY A 156 -1.13 -8.62 17.33
C GLY A 156 0.12 -8.57 18.20
N VAL A 157 0.85 -7.48 18.15
CA VAL A 157 2.07 -7.25 18.91
C VAL A 157 1.88 -6.09 19.91
N GLY A 158 2.84 -5.88 20.79
CA GLY A 158 2.78 -4.83 21.80
C GLY A 158 1.93 -5.20 23.03
N GLU A 159 1.79 -4.27 23.95
CA GLU A 159 1.04 -4.44 25.18
C GLU A 159 -0.43 -4.01 25.01
N SER A 160 -1.34 -4.83 25.53
CA SER A 160 -2.72 -4.40 25.68
C SER A 160 -2.79 -3.37 26.79
N VAL A 161 -3.08 -2.11 26.47
CA VAL A 161 -3.33 -1.09 27.48
C VAL A 161 -4.61 -1.49 28.23
N LYS A 162 -4.47 -1.83 29.51
CA LYS A 162 -5.57 -2.35 30.36
C LYS A 162 -6.64 -1.32 30.68
N ASP A 163 -6.42 -0.06 30.39
CA ASP A 163 -7.34 1.03 30.72
C ASP A 163 -8.29 1.31 29.56
N ALA A 164 -9.31 0.45 29.46
CA ALA A 164 -10.36 0.58 28.45
C ALA A 164 -11.25 1.83 28.60
N THR A 165 -11.06 2.61 29.67
CA THR A 165 -11.83 3.85 29.93
C THR A 165 -11.11 5.10 29.42
N SER A 166 -9.88 4.99 29.00
CA SER A 166 -9.12 6.09 28.40
C SER A 166 -9.43 6.19 26.91
N ASP A 167 -9.91 7.35 26.47
CA ASP A 167 -10.07 7.70 25.04
C ASP A 167 -8.76 7.66 24.23
N ASN A 168 -7.66 7.28 24.85
CA ASN A 168 -6.31 7.18 24.30
C ASN A 168 -5.77 5.75 24.27
N ALA A 169 -6.58 4.75 24.59
CA ALA A 169 -6.08 3.38 24.62
C ALA A 169 -5.83 2.88 23.19
N LEU A 170 -4.57 2.94 22.77
CA LEU A 170 -4.08 2.12 21.67
C LEU A 170 -4.20 0.67 22.12
N ARG A 171 -4.94 -0.10 21.37
CA ARG A 171 -5.12 -1.52 21.65
C ARG A 171 -4.21 -2.31 20.73
N ARG A 172 -3.49 -3.27 21.31
CA ARG A 172 -2.93 -4.36 20.54
C ARG A 172 -4.04 -4.95 19.67
N GLN A 173 -3.81 -5.06 18.38
CA GLN A 173 -4.73 -5.76 17.50
C GLN A 173 -4.80 -7.24 17.86
N PRO A 174 -5.96 -7.92 17.67
CA PRO A 174 -6.02 -9.37 17.80
C PRO A 174 -5.20 -10.03 16.68
N ASN A 175 -4.73 -11.26 16.91
CA ASN A 175 -4.24 -12.05 15.79
C ASN A 175 -5.41 -12.34 14.85
N ALA A 176 -5.21 -12.12 13.55
CA ALA A 176 -6.25 -12.29 12.55
C ALA A 176 -5.72 -12.92 11.26
N VAL A 177 -6.63 -13.45 10.48
CA VAL A 177 -6.38 -13.81 9.08
C VAL A 177 -7.27 -12.93 8.20
N ALA A 178 -6.74 -12.44 7.09
CA ALA A 178 -7.50 -11.68 6.12
C ALA A 178 -7.32 -12.25 4.71
N ILE A 179 -8.36 -12.12 3.90
CA ILE A 179 -8.34 -12.45 2.47
C ILE A 179 -8.98 -11.28 1.75
N ARG A 180 -8.32 -10.79 0.68
CA ARG A 180 -8.86 -9.73 -0.17
C ARG A 180 -8.88 -10.16 -1.63
N LEU A 181 -9.98 -9.86 -2.32
CA LEU A 181 -10.06 -9.88 -3.77
C LEU A 181 -9.73 -8.48 -4.28
N LEU A 182 -8.70 -8.38 -5.11
CA LEU A 182 -8.22 -7.15 -5.71
C LEU A 182 -8.66 -7.13 -7.16
N LEU A 183 -9.28 -6.04 -7.59
CA LEU A 183 -9.77 -5.84 -8.93
C LEU A 183 -9.30 -4.48 -9.44
N GLY A 184 -8.76 -4.44 -10.65
CA GLY A 184 -8.28 -3.20 -11.26
C GLY A 184 -8.51 -3.14 -12.75
N GLN A 185 -8.74 -1.95 -13.28
CA GLN A 185 -8.95 -1.75 -14.70
C GLN A 185 -8.58 -0.34 -15.14
N ASN A 186 -8.03 -0.22 -16.37
CA ASN A 186 -7.92 1.07 -17.06
C ASN A 186 -9.19 1.39 -17.82
N PHE A 187 -9.57 2.66 -17.84
CA PHE A 187 -10.59 3.20 -18.73
C PHE A 187 -9.94 4.31 -19.57
N GLY A 188 -9.76 4.04 -20.87
CA GLY A 188 -8.94 4.88 -21.73
C GLY A 188 -7.48 4.96 -21.27
N ASP A 189 -6.80 6.05 -21.65
CA ASP A 189 -5.36 6.19 -21.48
C ASP A 189 -4.95 6.81 -20.13
N HIS A 190 -5.91 7.36 -19.37
CA HIS A 190 -5.60 8.16 -18.18
C HIS A 190 -6.37 7.79 -16.92
N PHE A 191 -7.44 7.01 -17.01
CA PHE A 191 -8.21 6.62 -15.84
C PHE A 191 -7.81 5.23 -15.36
N GLY A 192 -7.55 5.12 -14.05
CA GLY A 192 -7.39 3.86 -13.36
C GLY A 192 -8.48 3.70 -12.30
N TYR A 193 -9.00 2.49 -12.18
CA TYR A 193 -10.02 2.09 -11.21
C TYR A 193 -9.52 0.90 -10.41
N GLY A 194 -9.74 0.90 -9.11
CA GLY A 194 -9.50 -0.19 -8.18
C GLY A 194 -10.73 -0.49 -7.35
N LEU A 195 -10.96 -1.76 -7.06
CA LEU A 195 -11.98 -2.25 -6.14
C LEU A 195 -11.40 -3.41 -5.34
N ASN A 196 -11.47 -3.32 -4.01
CA ASN A 196 -11.09 -4.40 -3.12
C ASN A 196 -12.28 -4.87 -2.31
N LEU A 197 -12.39 -6.18 -2.13
CA LEU A 197 -13.37 -6.82 -1.26
C LEU A 197 -12.60 -7.66 -0.24
N GLY A 198 -12.63 -7.25 1.02
CA GLY A 198 -11.85 -7.82 2.10
C GLY A 198 -12.73 -8.53 3.13
N LEU A 199 -12.23 -9.62 3.68
CA LEU A 199 -12.77 -10.32 4.83
C LEU A 199 -11.63 -10.58 5.80
N GLN A 200 -11.78 -10.12 7.04
CA GLN A 200 -10.86 -10.40 8.13
C GLN A 200 -11.59 -11.15 9.24
N GLN A 201 -10.92 -12.12 9.83
CA GLN A 201 -11.40 -12.90 10.95
C GLN A 201 -10.34 -12.94 12.04
N ASP A 202 -10.68 -12.48 13.22
CA ASP A 202 -9.84 -12.65 14.39
C ASP A 202 -9.72 -14.13 14.73
N VAL A 203 -8.48 -14.59 14.91
CA VAL A 203 -8.19 -15.99 15.30
C VAL A 203 -7.80 -16.11 16.78
N SER A 204 -7.72 -15.00 17.48
CA SER A 204 -7.57 -14.94 18.92
C SER A 204 -8.94 -15.06 19.63
N HIS A 205 -8.93 -15.10 20.96
CA HIS A 205 -10.09 -15.43 21.81
C HIS A 205 -11.32 -14.50 21.66
N ASP A 206 -11.19 -13.38 20.97
CA ASP A 206 -12.23 -12.37 20.76
C ASP A 206 -12.65 -12.28 19.29
N SER A 207 -12.97 -13.39 18.66
CA SER A 207 -13.23 -13.61 17.25
C SER A 207 -14.21 -12.61 16.59
N GLY A 208 -13.80 -11.36 16.44
CA GLY A 208 -14.47 -10.37 15.62
C GLY A 208 -14.33 -10.67 14.13
N ARG A 209 -15.18 -10.07 13.33
CA ARG A 209 -15.13 -10.12 11.86
C ARG A 209 -15.21 -8.73 11.31
N GLU A 210 -14.46 -8.52 10.25
CA GLU A 210 -14.52 -7.31 9.45
C GLU A 210 -14.77 -7.66 7.98
N PHE A 211 -15.67 -6.92 7.36
CA PHE A 211 -15.90 -6.93 5.94
C PHE A 211 -15.57 -5.53 5.41
N GLU A 212 -14.69 -5.44 4.43
CA GLU A 212 -14.28 -4.19 3.82
C GLU A 212 -14.62 -4.16 2.33
N ILE A 213 -15.14 -3.02 1.87
CA ILE A 213 -15.19 -2.65 0.46
C ILE A 213 -14.43 -1.35 0.32
N SER A 214 -13.38 -1.33 -0.49
CA SER A 214 -12.74 -0.08 -0.90
C SER A 214 -12.73 0.04 -2.41
N GLN A 215 -12.99 1.23 -2.90
CA GLN A 215 -12.93 1.53 -4.34
C GLN A 215 -12.40 2.92 -4.59
N SER A 216 -11.73 3.05 -5.72
CA SER A 216 -11.06 4.29 -6.07
C SER A 216 -11.01 4.46 -7.57
N ILE A 217 -11.11 5.71 -8.01
CA ILE A 217 -10.89 6.11 -9.39
C ILE A 217 -9.95 7.30 -9.41
N ALA A 218 -8.99 7.31 -10.31
CA ALA A 218 -8.13 8.46 -10.49
C ALA A 218 -7.78 8.70 -11.95
N TYR A 219 -7.58 9.97 -12.26
CA TYR A 219 -7.11 10.48 -13.53
C TYR A 219 -5.63 10.84 -13.41
N GLY A 220 -4.81 10.31 -14.31
CA GLY A 220 -3.40 10.67 -14.42
C GLY A 220 -3.21 11.87 -15.33
N ALA A 221 -2.75 12.97 -14.76
CA ALA A 221 -2.37 14.18 -15.46
C ALA A 221 -0.85 14.29 -15.58
N MET A 222 -0.36 15.18 -16.45
CA MET A 222 1.07 15.46 -16.63
C MET A 222 1.89 14.18 -16.86
N LYS A 223 1.42 13.31 -17.74
CA LYS A 223 2.03 12.00 -18.03
C LYS A 223 2.16 11.13 -16.76
N GLY A 224 1.16 11.17 -15.90
CA GLY A 224 1.10 10.39 -14.69
C GLY A 224 1.92 10.92 -13.51
N LYS A 225 2.59 12.08 -13.66
CA LYS A 225 3.28 12.72 -12.52
C LYS A 225 2.32 13.27 -11.47
N LEU A 226 1.11 13.63 -11.88
CA LEU A 226 0.05 14.11 -11.00
C LEU A 226 -1.18 13.23 -11.18
N GLU A 227 -1.73 12.73 -10.09
CA GLU A 227 -2.94 11.96 -10.05
C GLU A 227 -4.02 12.69 -9.25
N LEU A 228 -5.22 12.75 -9.82
CA LEU A 228 -6.38 13.36 -9.17
C LEU A 228 -7.52 12.36 -9.18
N GLY A 229 -8.10 12.07 -8.03
CA GLY A 229 -9.10 11.03 -7.92
C GLY A 229 -10.06 11.18 -6.78
N ALA A 230 -10.82 10.12 -6.55
CA ALA A 230 -11.70 9.96 -5.40
C ALA A 230 -11.58 8.52 -4.89
N GLU A 231 -11.66 8.38 -3.57
CA GLU A 231 -11.60 7.12 -2.86
C GLU A 231 -12.80 6.96 -1.94
N MET A 232 -13.26 5.72 -1.77
CA MET A 232 -14.31 5.34 -0.84
C MET A 232 -13.88 4.07 -0.11
N ARG A 233 -14.11 4.03 1.21
CA ARG A 233 -13.93 2.84 2.04
C ARG A 233 -15.16 2.64 2.90
N TYR A 234 -15.72 1.43 2.85
CA TYR A 234 -16.77 0.96 3.72
C TYR A 234 -16.23 -0.21 4.55
N VAL A 235 -16.47 -0.16 5.85
CA VAL A 235 -16.06 -1.19 6.80
C VAL A 235 -17.26 -1.56 7.66
N HIS A 236 -17.58 -2.85 7.69
CA HIS A 236 -18.57 -3.44 8.58
C HIS A 236 -17.86 -4.32 9.61
N ASN A 237 -17.92 -3.95 10.87
CA ASN A 237 -17.34 -4.69 11.97
C ASN A 237 -18.41 -5.40 12.78
N THR A 238 -18.22 -6.70 13.01
CA THR A 238 -19.03 -7.53 13.89
C THR A 238 -18.17 -7.98 15.07
N PRO A 239 -18.08 -7.17 16.14
CA PRO A 239 -17.30 -7.52 17.31
C PRO A 239 -18.00 -8.62 18.12
N GLN A 240 -17.28 -9.65 18.54
CA GLN A 240 -17.90 -10.78 19.24
C GLN A 240 -18.44 -10.44 20.65
N ARG A 241 -17.91 -9.40 21.29
CA ARG A 241 -18.25 -9.02 22.67
C ARG A 241 -18.92 -7.68 22.83
N ALA A 242 -18.97 -6.87 21.79
CA ALA A 242 -19.76 -5.65 21.82
C ALA A 242 -21.18 -5.94 21.32
N PRO A 243 -22.21 -5.32 21.90
CA PRO A 243 -23.59 -5.65 21.57
C PRO A 243 -24.07 -5.08 20.24
N VAL A 244 -23.24 -4.33 19.52
CA VAL A 244 -23.65 -3.59 18.32
C VAL A 244 -22.55 -3.67 17.26
N ASP A 245 -22.95 -4.07 16.06
CA ASP A 245 -22.14 -3.96 14.86
C ASP A 245 -21.92 -2.49 14.50
N THR A 246 -20.83 -2.17 13.84
CA THR A 246 -20.54 -0.81 13.37
C THR A 246 -20.39 -0.76 11.87
N ASP A 247 -20.89 0.31 11.27
CA ASP A 247 -20.85 0.58 9.84
C ASP A 247 -20.14 1.91 9.59
N GLU A 248 -18.94 1.85 9.08
CA GLU A 248 -18.15 3.03 8.72
C GLU A 248 -18.12 3.21 7.21
N LEU A 249 -18.49 4.37 6.72
CA LEU A 249 -18.35 4.76 5.31
C LEU A 249 -17.66 6.11 5.22
N VAL A 250 -16.52 6.12 4.56
CA VAL A 250 -15.76 7.35 4.28
C VAL A 250 -15.55 7.51 2.78
N ILE A 251 -15.62 8.74 2.28
CA ILE A 251 -15.38 9.09 0.88
C ILE A 251 -14.68 10.43 0.79
N GLY A 252 -13.79 10.59 -0.18
CA GLY A 252 -13.11 11.87 -0.37
C GLY A 252 -12.22 11.91 -1.61
N PRO A 253 -11.62 13.08 -1.88
CA PRO A 253 -10.66 13.24 -2.95
C PRO A 253 -9.32 12.58 -2.61
N THR A 254 -8.58 12.22 -3.64
CA THR A 254 -7.17 11.81 -3.53
C THR A 254 -6.30 12.59 -4.51
N ILE A 255 -5.11 12.88 -4.07
CA ILE A 255 -4.07 13.52 -4.86
C ILE A 255 -2.78 12.71 -4.72
N GLY A 256 -2.17 12.33 -5.83
CA GLY A 256 -0.87 11.67 -5.89
C GLY A 256 0.11 12.49 -6.70
N TRP A 257 1.34 12.60 -6.22
CA TRP A 257 2.43 13.28 -6.91
C TRP A 257 3.68 12.40 -6.97
N LYS A 258 4.24 12.27 -8.17
CA LYS A 258 5.48 11.52 -8.46
C LYS A 258 6.59 12.51 -8.87
N PRO A 259 7.37 13.02 -7.93
CA PRO A 259 8.50 13.91 -8.25
C PRO A 259 9.60 13.19 -9.05
N THR A 260 9.79 11.88 -8.81
CA THR A 260 10.68 11.01 -9.58
C THR A 260 9.93 9.75 -10.02
N ARG A 261 10.55 8.88 -10.81
CA ARG A 261 9.98 7.59 -11.21
C ARG A 261 9.69 6.69 -9.99
N GLN A 262 10.57 6.73 -9.00
CA GLN A 262 10.55 5.86 -7.84
C GLN A 262 9.76 6.42 -6.66
N LEU A 263 9.79 7.75 -6.46
CA LEU A 263 9.19 8.40 -5.30
C LEU A 263 7.76 8.83 -5.58
N ARG A 264 6.85 8.45 -4.71
CA ARG A 264 5.45 8.87 -4.73
C ARG A 264 5.04 9.44 -3.38
N ILE A 265 4.23 10.49 -3.43
CA ILE A 265 3.57 11.09 -2.27
C ILE A 265 2.09 11.21 -2.59
N SER A 266 1.22 10.69 -1.73
CA SER A 266 -0.23 10.78 -1.92
C SER A 266 -0.91 11.30 -0.65
N LEU A 267 -2.02 11.99 -0.84
CA LEU A 267 -2.87 12.53 0.23
C LEU A 267 -4.33 12.23 -0.11
N ALA A 268 -5.06 11.65 0.84
CA ALA A 268 -6.48 11.36 0.71
C ALA A 268 -7.23 11.69 2.02
N PRO A 269 -7.83 12.87 2.14
CA PRO A 269 -8.77 13.16 3.20
C PRO A 269 -10.15 12.59 2.87
N LEU A 270 -10.60 11.57 3.61
CA LEU A 270 -11.89 10.92 3.45
C LEU A 270 -12.86 11.38 4.56
N PHE A 271 -14.06 11.76 4.18
CA PHE A 271 -15.09 12.31 5.07
C PHE A 271 -16.09 11.22 5.43
N GLY A 272 -16.43 11.10 6.71
CA GLY A 272 -17.37 10.14 7.22
C GLY A 272 -18.83 10.46 6.86
N LEU A 273 -19.57 9.43 6.46
CA LEU A 273 -20.96 9.54 6.02
C LEU A 273 -21.95 8.79 6.91
N THR A 274 -21.48 7.94 7.82
CA THR A 274 -22.34 7.21 8.78
C THR A 274 -22.11 7.71 10.21
N GLY A 275 -22.98 7.29 11.13
CA GLY A 275 -22.86 7.66 12.54
C GLY A 275 -21.63 7.10 13.23
N ASP A 276 -21.14 5.94 12.77
CA ASP A 276 -19.97 5.27 13.33
C ASP A 276 -18.66 5.76 12.69
N SER A 277 -18.75 6.41 11.51
CA SER A 277 -17.57 6.92 10.81
C SER A 277 -16.87 8.03 11.59
N PRO A 278 -15.53 8.15 11.46
CA PRO A 278 -14.82 9.35 11.87
C PRO A 278 -15.32 10.56 11.08
N ARG A 279 -15.12 11.77 11.59
CA ARG A 279 -15.41 12.98 10.77
C ARG A 279 -14.54 13.04 9.54
N VAL A 280 -13.26 12.71 9.71
CA VAL A 280 -12.28 12.62 8.63
C VAL A 280 -11.29 11.51 8.97
N ALA A 281 -11.00 10.64 7.99
CA ALA A 281 -9.83 9.79 7.97
C ALA A 281 -8.89 10.35 6.91
N SER A 282 -7.71 10.82 7.29
CA SER A 282 -6.76 11.44 6.37
C SER A 282 -5.54 10.56 6.22
N PHE A 283 -5.24 10.16 4.99
CA PHE A 283 -4.10 9.30 4.66
C PHE A 283 -3.02 10.12 3.97
N VAL A 284 -1.77 9.90 4.39
CA VAL A 284 -0.58 10.38 3.69
C VAL A 284 0.31 9.17 3.42
N LEU A 285 0.49 8.85 2.15
CA LEU A 285 1.38 7.79 1.70
C LEU A 285 2.65 8.40 1.13
N VAL A 286 3.80 7.92 1.58
CA VAL A 286 5.11 8.17 0.95
C VAL A 286 5.72 6.82 0.61
N SER A 287 5.97 6.56 -0.66
CA SER A 287 6.52 5.29 -1.10
C SER A 287 7.70 5.46 -2.04
N TYR A 288 8.57 4.46 -2.03
CA TYR A 288 9.73 4.35 -2.90
C TYR A 288 9.83 2.95 -3.50
N GLU A 289 10.14 2.90 -4.78
CA GLU A 289 10.21 1.68 -5.56
C GLU A 289 11.64 1.41 -6.00
N PHE A 290 12.08 0.17 -5.85
CA PHE A 290 13.40 -0.30 -6.23
C PHE A 290 13.26 -1.41 -7.27
N GLY A 291 14.17 -1.45 -8.23
CA GLY A 291 14.12 -2.44 -9.31
C GLY A 291 13.19 -1.97 -10.43
N GLY A 292 12.77 -2.86 -11.25
CA GLY A 292 12.02 -2.61 -12.46
C GLY A 292 12.94 -2.67 -13.66
N ALA A 293 12.84 -3.77 -14.43
CA ALA A 293 13.48 -3.85 -15.72
C ALA A 293 12.81 -2.82 -16.64
N GLU A 294 13.55 -1.83 -17.09
CA GLU A 294 13.12 -0.92 -18.14
C GLU A 294 12.94 -1.70 -19.46
N SER A 295 11.80 -2.35 -19.63
CA SER A 295 11.40 -2.80 -20.95
C SER A 295 10.67 -1.66 -21.65
N VAL A 296 11.43 -0.72 -22.19
CA VAL A 296 10.89 0.19 -23.20
C VAL A 296 10.57 -0.66 -24.42
N VAL A 297 9.32 -1.10 -24.52
CA VAL A 297 8.82 -1.65 -25.79
C VAL A 297 8.68 -0.46 -26.73
N ALA A 298 9.71 -0.22 -27.52
CA ALA A 298 9.61 0.72 -28.64
C ALA A 298 8.44 0.24 -29.52
N PRO A 299 7.49 1.12 -29.89
CA PRO A 299 6.42 0.74 -30.79
C PRO A 299 7.06 0.22 -32.07
N ILE A 300 6.69 -0.99 -32.47
CA ILE A 300 7.05 -1.50 -33.79
C ILE A 300 6.34 -0.58 -34.79
N SER A 301 7.07 0.35 -35.35
CA SER A 301 6.58 1.15 -36.47
C SER A 301 6.38 0.18 -37.62
N GLY A 302 5.13 -0.29 -37.79
CA GLY A 302 4.70 -0.98 -39.00
C GLY A 302 4.85 -0.01 -40.15
N ASN A 303 5.86 -0.23 -40.96
CA ASN A 303 5.98 0.42 -42.25
C ASN A 303 4.95 -0.23 -43.20
N PRO A 304 4.25 0.57 -44.04
CA PRO A 304 3.18 0.12 -44.91
C PRO A 304 3.61 -0.85 -46.00
#